data_b171a8e6175738af01299b2cb880b0d8
#
_entry.id   b171a8e6175738af01299b2cb880b0d8
#
_cell.length_a   1.000
_cell.length_b   1.000
_cell.length_c   1.000
_cell.angle_alpha   90.00
_cell.angle_beta   90.00
_cell.angle_gamma   90.00
#
_symmetry.space_group_name_H-M   'P 1'
#
loop_
_entity.id
_entity.type
_entity.pdbx_description
1 polymer ?
#
loop_
_entity_poly.entity_id
_entity_poly.type
_entity_poly.pdbx_seq_one_letter_code
_entity_poly.pdbx_strand_id
1 'polypeptide(L)'
;SLQPDRWKFDDNPYIISGPCSVESEEMIVDWAHKMKDVGVNALRGGAYKPCTYPITEAIGDWKEGLREDGLRYLLTAKQESGLPIVSEIMDVNQINQLSMDTIDYIQVGTRNFQNYSLLDELGKLDKPILLKRGTWGTLDEILGACERILVGGNEKVAICLRGVVGMPSYRHIFPSTRWAPDLMMIPALKELCDIPIIYDPSHATGYRNFVPAISKAAIAAGVDGLIIEFLLS
;
A
#
# COMPACT_ATOMS: atom_id res chain seq x y z
N SER A 1 -28.03 4.02 2.66
CA SER A 1 -26.78 3.59 3.33
C SER A 1 -26.35 2.26 2.74
N LEU A 2 -25.37 2.32 1.86
CA LEU A 2 -24.74 1.14 1.28
C LEU A 2 -23.73 0.60 2.30
N GLN A 3 -24.11 -0.44 3.04
CA GLN A 3 -23.26 -1.13 4.01
C GLN A 3 -23.54 -2.62 4.02
N PRO A 4 -23.05 -3.42 3.11
CA PRO A 4 -22.69 -4.74 3.59
C PRO A 4 -21.28 -5.04 3.42
N ASP A 5 -20.45 -5.38 3.13
CA ASP A 5 -19.11 -5.96 3.03
C ASP A 5 -17.94 -4.96 2.86
N ARG A 6 -18.04 -3.77 3.41
CA ARG A 6 -16.90 -2.86 3.47
C ARG A 6 -15.74 -3.51 4.20
N TRP A 7 -14.53 -3.19 3.78
CA TRP A 7 -13.32 -3.53 4.50
C TRP A 7 -13.42 -3.02 5.94
N LYS A 8 -13.72 -3.91 6.87
CA LYS A 8 -13.89 -3.58 8.29
C LYS A 8 -12.55 -3.78 8.98
N PHE A 9 -12.18 -2.77 9.75
CA PHE A 9 -11.09 -2.86 10.71
C PHE A 9 -11.71 -2.98 12.10
N ASP A 10 -11.17 -3.87 12.93
CA ASP A 10 -11.50 -3.96 14.34
C ASP A 10 -11.08 -2.68 15.05
N ASP A 11 -11.43 -2.51 16.34
CA ASP A 11 -11.11 -1.33 17.17
C ASP A 11 -9.61 -1.02 17.28
N ASN A 12 -8.74 -1.93 16.89
CA ASN A 12 -7.28 -1.75 16.80
C ASN A 12 -6.88 -1.32 15.39
N PRO A 13 -5.86 -0.45 15.23
CA PRO A 13 -5.33 -0.11 13.92
C PRO A 13 -4.90 -1.34 13.14
N TYR A 14 -5.38 -1.48 11.91
CA TYR A 14 -4.99 -2.58 11.02
C TYR A 14 -3.54 -2.37 10.55
N ILE A 15 -2.65 -3.31 10.84
CA ILE A 15 -1.23 -3.18 10.53
C ILE A 15 -0.87 -4.06 9.34
N ILE A 16 -0.44 -3.42 8.27
CA ILE A 16 0.15 -4.05 7.09
C ILE A 16 1.66 -3.82 7.16
N SER A 17 2.47 -4.87 7.10
CA SER A 17 3.92 -4.70 7.14
C SER A 17 4.67 -5.73 6.29
N GLY A 18 5.88 -5.39 5.90
CA GLY A 18 6.76 -6.23 5.08
C GLY A 18 7.71 -5.43 4.20
N PRO A 19 8.46 -6.10 3.32
CA PRO A 19 9.46 -5.45 2.47
C PRO A 19 8.82 -4.61 1.35
N CYS A 20 9.62 -3.73 0.74
CA CYS A 20 9.22 -2.97 -0.44
C CYS A 20 9.06 -3.88 -1.67
N SER A 21 10.02 -4.74 -1.88
CA SER A 21 10.07 -5.71 -2.99
C SER A 21 10.30 -7.12 -2.47
N VAL A 22 9.77 -8.09 -3.19
CA VAL A 22 10.15 -9.50 -3.04
C VAL A 22 11.47 -9.71 -3.77
N GLU A 23 12.51 -10.16 -3.05
CA GLU A 23 13.86 -10.37 -3.58
C GLU A 23 14.21 -11.85 -3.75
N SER A 24 13.62 -12.71 -2.90
CA SER A 24 13.73 -14.16 -2.98
C SER A 24 12.59 -14.83 -2.21
N GLU A 25 12.38 -16.12 -2.46
CA GLU A 25 11.39 -16.92 -1.74
C GLU A 25 11.75 -17.04 -0.26
N GLU A 26 13.00 -17.41 0.04
CA GLU A 26 13.49 -17.54 1.41
C GLU A 26 13.27 -16.26 2.23
N MET A 27 13.61 -15.12 1.64
CA MET A 27 13.46 -13.81 2.29
C MET A 27 12.00 -13.51 2.63
N ILE A 28 11.07 -13.68 1.68
CA ILE A 28 9.67 -13.31 1.92
C ILE A 28 8.95 -14.28 2.87
N VAL A 29 9.33 -15.57 2.86
CA VAL A 29 8.82 -16.56 3.81
C VAL A 29 9.31 -16.27 5.22
N ASP A 30 10.61 -15.99 5.40
CA ASP A 30 11.17 -15.58 6.71
C ASP A 30 10.48 -14.31 7.24
N TRP A 31 10.26 -13.31 6.37
CA TRP A 31 9.49 -12.13 6.73
C TRP A 31 8.05 -12.46 7.14
N ALA A 32 7.39 -13.34 6.43
CA ALA A 32 6.02 -13.73 6.73
C ALA A 32 5.89 -14.31 8.16
N HIS A 33 6.81 -15.19 8.53
CA HIS A 33 6.86 -15.74 9.90
C HIS A 33 7.12 -14.65 10.94
N LYS A 34 8.15 -13.80 10.73
CA LYS A 34 8.46 -12.70 11.64
C LYS A 34 7.29 -11.72 11.81
N MET A 35 6.60 -11.39 10.71
CA MET A 35 5.45 -10.49 10.76
C MET A 35 4.26 -11.12 11.49
N LYS A 36 4.04 -12.42 11.30
CA LYS A 36 3.03 -13.16 12.05
C LYS A 36 3.32 -13.16 13.56
N ASP A 37 4.57 -13.40 13.94
CA ASP A 37 4.98 -13.45 15.34
C ASP A 37 4.81 -12.12 16.07
N VAL A 38 5.00 -11.00 15.38
CA VAL A 38 4.76 -9.64 15.93
C VAL A 38 3.30 -9.19 15.80
N GLY A 39 2.42 -10.01 15.23
CA GLY A 39 0.98 -9.79 15.22
C GLY A 39 0.49 -8.78 14.19
N VAL A 40 1.15 -8.65 13.03
CA VAL A 40 0.60 -7.84 11.93
C VAL A 40 -0.61 -8.53 11.29
N ASN A 41 -1.50 -7.74 10.69
CA ASN A 41 -2.73 -8.25 10.10
C ASN A 41 -2.54 -8.73 8.65
N ALA A 42 -1.59 -8.16 7.91
CA ALA A 42 -1.29 -8.54 6.54
C ALA A 42 0.19 -8.33 6.19
N LEU A 43 0.72 -9.21 5.33
CA LEU A 43 2.06 -9.10 4.77
C LEU A 43 2.01 -8.27 3.47
N ARG A 44 2.83 -7.22 3.40
CA ARG A 44 3.08 -6.54 2.12
C ARG A 44 4.33 -7.08 1.44
N GLY A 45 4.33 -7.11 0.12
CA GLY A 45 5.50 -7.42 -0.70
C GLY A 45 5.24 -7.05 -2.16
N GLY A 46 6.15 -6.29 -2.78
CA GLY A 46 6.02 -5.92 -4.19
C GLY A 46 6.54 -7.01 -5.11
N ALA A 47 5.64 -7.71 -5.83
CA ALA A 47 6.01 -8.59 -6.93
C ALA A 47 6.28 -7.78 -8.21
N TYR A 48 5.48 -6.74 -8.43
CA TYR A 48 5.70 -5.70 -9.44
C TYR A 48 6.08 -4.40 -8.76
N LYS A 49 7.05 -3.68 -9.29
CA LYS A 49 7.53 -2.44 -8.71
C LYS A 49 7.85 -1.40 -9.77
N PRO A 50 7.25 -0.19 -9.71
CA PRO A 50 7.61 0.90 -10.59
C PRO A 50 9.01 1.43 -10.21
N CYS A 51 9.99 1.30 -11.09
CA CYS A 51 11.32 1.82 -10.90
C CYS A 51 11.46 3.19 -11.57
N THR A 52 12.08 4.17 -10.86
CA THR A 52 12.30 5.50 -11.43
C THR A 52 13.43 5.50 -12.43
N TYR A 53 14.48 4.73 -12.16
CA TYR A 53 15.66 4.59 -13.02
C TYR A 53 15.92 3.12 -13.30
N PRO A 54 15.19 2.49 -14.25
CA PRO A 54 15.26 1.04 -14.47
C PRO A 54 16.64 0.57 -14.93
N ILE A 55 17.39 1.40 -15.66
CA ILE A 55 18.73 1.04 -16.14
C ILE A 55 19.80 1.23 -15.06
N THR A 56 19.78 2.35 -14.35
CA THR A 56 20.83 2.71 -13.38
C THR A 56 20.58 2.12 -12.00
N GLU A 57 19.33 1.87 -11.65
CA GLU A 57 18.96 1.22 -10.40
C GLU A 57 18.93 -0.30 -10.52
N ALA A 58 18.96 -0.84 -11.73
CA ALA A 58 18.95 -2.29 -12.01
C ALA A 58 20.26 -2.97 -11.64
N ILE A 59 20.57 -3.01 -10.36
CA ILE A 59 21.58 -3.89 -9.79
C ILE A 59 20.85 -5.13 -9.30
N GLY A 60 20.61 -6.08 -10.21
CA GLY A 60 19.86 -7.29 -9.95
C GLY A 60 18.42 -7.24 -10.49
N ASP A 61 17.91 -8.40 -10.84
CA ASP A 61 16.63 -8.59 -11.55
C ASP A 61 15.40 -8.23 -10.71
N TRP A 62 15.54 -8.14 -9.38
CA TRP A 62 14.45 -7.91 -8.45
C TRP A 62 14.03 -6.44 -8.28
N LYS A 63 14.77 -5.47 -8.82
CA LYS A 63 14.47 -4.04 -8.58
C LYS A 63 13.16 -3.56 -9.19
N GLU A 64 12.78 -4.07 -10.34
CA GLU A 64 11.44 -3.89 -10.92
C GLU A 64 10.44 -4.93 -10.41
N GLY A 65 10.84 -5.73 -9.42
CA GLY A 65 10.11 -6.87 -8.90
C GLY A 65 10.33 -8.14 -9.73
N LEU A 66 10.16 -9.27 -9.08
CA LEU A 66 10.31 -10.60 -9.71
C LEU A 66 9.05 -11.02 -10.50
N ARG A 67 8.07 -10.13 -10.60
CA ARG A 67 6.85 -10.34 -11.39
C ARG A 67 6.14 -11.63 -10.97
N GLU A 68 5.92 -12.55 -11.90
CA GLU A 68 5.23 -13.82 -11.62
C GLU A 68 5.96 -14.69 -10.60
N ASP A 69 7.30 -14.73 -10.61
CA ASP A 69 8.06 -15.46 -9.60
C ASP A 69 7.88 -14.83 -8.21
N GLY A 70 7.86 -13.49 -8.14
CA GLY A 70 7.52 -12.78 -6.91
C GLY A 70 6.12 -13.10 -6.39
N LEU A 71 5.15 -13.28 -7.29
CA LEU A 71 3.81 -13.73 -6.89
C LEU A 71 3.81 -15.17 -6.37
N ARG A 72 4.56 -16.08 -6.99
CA ARG A 72 4.70 -17.46 -6.50
C ARG A 72 5.32 -17.50 -5.11
N TYR A 73 6.36 -16.71 -4.88
CA TYR A 73 7.01 -16.61 -3.55
C TYR A 73 6.07 -16.01 -2.49
N LEU A 74 5.27 -15.01 -2.86
CA LEU A 74 4.23 -14.49 -1.97
C LEU A 74 3.14 -15.52 -1.68
N LEU A 75 2.77 -16.35 -2.66
CA LEU A 75 1.82 -17.44 -2.44
C LEU A 75 2.35 -18.47 -1.45
N THR A 76 3.62 -18.86 -1.57
CA THR A 76 4.31 -19.73 -0.58
C THR A 76 4.28 -19.08 0.81
N ALA A 77 4.67 -17.81 0.91
CA ALA A 77 4.67 -17.08 2.18
C ALA A 77 3.27 -17.00 2.82
N LYS A 78 2.22 -16.79 2.00
CA LYS A 78 0.83 -16.83 2.43
C LYS A 78 0.42 -18.18 2.99
N GLN A 79 0.76 -19.26 2.29
CA GLN A 79 0.42 -20.64 2.69
C GLN A 79 1.09 -21.04 4.02
N GLU A 80 2.36 -20.66 4.20
CA GLU A 80 3.12 -20.99 5.40
C GLU A 80 2.74 -20.13 6.62
N SER A 81 2.54 -18.85 6.42
CA SER A 81 2.24 -17.93 7.53
C SER A 81 0.74 -17.83 7.86
N GLY A 82 -0.13 -18.00 6.86
CA GLY A 82 -1.55 -17.70 6.96
C GLY A 82 -1.86 -16.21 6.92
N LEU A 83 -0.88 -15.32 6.69
CA LEU A 83 -1.11 -13.89 6.56
C LEU A 83 -1.70 -13.57 5.17
N PRO A 84 -2.73 -12.72 5.08
CA PRO A 84 -3.19 -12.21 3.81
C PRO A 84 -2.12 -11.31 3.16
N ILE A 85 -2.08 -11.31 1.83
CA ILE A 85 -1.07 -10.63 1.02
C ILE A 85 -1.57 -9.31 0.46
N VAL A 86 -0.78 -8.25 0.66
CA VAL A 86 -0.93 -6.95 0.00
C VAL A 86 0.18 -6.82 -1.05
N SER A 87 -0.18 -6.72 -2.33
CA SER A 87 0.79 -6.50 -3.40
C SER A 87 0.25 -5.55 -4.46
N GLU A 88 1.15 -4.85 -5.14
CA GLU A 88 0.80 -3.84 -6.14
C GLU A 88 0.47 -4.48 -7.48
N ILE A 89 -0.59 -4.00 -8.13
CA ILE A 89 -0.90 -4.19 -9.55
C ILE A 89 -0.76 -2.83 -10.23
N MET A 90 0.00 -2.77 -11.33
CA MET A 90 0.29 -1.55 -12.07
C MET A 90 -0.41 -1.47 -13.42
N ASP A 91 -0.84 -2.60 -13.96
CA ASP A 91 -1.42 -2.73 -15.30
C ASP A 91 -2.52 -3.79 -15.33
N VAL A 92 -3.53 -3.58 -16.18
CA VAL A 92 -4.66 -4.52 -16.32
C VAL A 92 -4.22 -5.92 -16.73
N ASN A 93 -3.15 -6.06 -17.49
CA ASN A 93 -2.61 -7.37 -17.91
C ASN A 93 -2.02 -8.19 -16.75
N GLN A 94 -1.78 -7.54 -15.60
CA GLN A 94 -1.34 -8.22 -14.38
C GLN A 94 -2.51 -8.80 -13.57
N ILE A 95 -3.75 -8.53 -13.99
CA ILE A 95 -4.97 -9.13 -13.42
C ILE A 95 -5.15 -10.50 -14.07
N ASN A 96 -4.52 -11.52 -13.50
CA ASN A 96 -4.56 -12.90 -13.99
C ASN A 96 -4.80 -13.88 -12.84
N GLN A 97 -4.98 -15.16 -13.15
CA GLN A 97 -5.31 -16.18 -12.14
C GLN A 97 -4.30 -16.21 -11.01
N LEU A 98 -2.98 -16.19 -11.30
CA LEU A 98 -1.95 -16.24 -10.28
C LEU A 98 -2.01 -15.03 -9.33
N SER A 99 -2.19 -13.82 -9.86
CA SER A 99 -2.32 -12.62 -9.03
C SER A 99 -3.60 -12.66 -8.18
N MET A 100 -4.69 -13.16 -8.74
CA MET A 100 -5.97 -13.28 -8.01
C MET A 100 -5.92 -14.35 -6.91
N ASP A 101 -5.19 -15.42 -7.09
CA ASP A 101 -5.01 -16.45 -6.06
C ASP A 101 -4.05 -16.00 -4.94
N THR A 102 -3.04 -15.21 -5.30
CA THR A 102 -1.99 -14.78 -4.38
C THR A 102 -2.40 -13.54 -3.57
N ILE A 103 -2.90 -12.50 -4.24
CA ILE A 103 -3.14 -11.18 -3.64
C ILE A 103 -4.53 -11.14 -3.00
N ASP A 104 -4.58 -10.84 -1.71
CA ASP A 104 -5.83 -10.65 -0.97
C ASP A 104 -6.28 -9.19 -1.00
N TYR A 105 -5.35 -8.25 -0.96
CA TYR A 105 -5.56 -6.80 -1.03
C TYR A 105 -4.74 -6.22 -2.17
N ILE A 106 -5.38 -5.75 -3.21
CA ILE A 106 -4.70 -5.16 -4.36
C ILE A 106 -4.29 -3.73 -4.02
N GLN A 107 -2.99 -3.45 -4.02
CA GLN A 107 -2.49 -2.10 -3.89
C GLN A 107 -2.43 -1.44 -5.26
N VAL A 108 -3.00 -0.23 -5.36
CA VAL A 108 -2.75 0.69 -6.48
C VAL A 108 -1.71 1.71 -6.03
N GLY A 109 -0.55 1.71 -6.66
CA GLY A 109 0.54 2.59 -6.30
C GLY A 109 0.25 4.05 -6.61
N THR A 110 0.97 4.94 -5.93
CA THR A 110 0.85 6.40 -6.04
C THR A 110 0.86 6.92 -7.49
N ARG A 111 1.67 6.30 -8.36
CA ARG A 111 1.77 6.72 -9.78
C ARG A 111 0.54 6.33 -10.61
N ASN A 112 -0.26 5.39 -10.12
CA ASN A 112 -1.42 4.82 -10.80
C ASN A 112 -2.76 5.23 -10.18
N PHE A 113 -2.79 6.12 -9.19
CA PHE A 113 -4.06 6.48 -8.54
C PHE A 113 -5.04 7.21 -9.49
N GLN A 114 -4.56 7.73 -10.59
CA GLN A 114 -5.35 8.33 -11.68
C GLN A 114 -5.27 7.51 -12.99
N ASN A 115 -4.78 6.28 -12.93
CA ASN A 115 -4.85 5.36 -14.06
C ASN A 115 -6.27 4.81 -14.17
N TYR A 116 -7.15 5.59 -14.77
CA TYR A 116 -8.59 5.31 -14.80
C TYR A 116 -8.93 3.99 -15.46
N SER A 117 -8.20 3.58 -16.51
CA SER A 117 -8.39 2.27 -17.13
C SER A 117 -8.14 1.12 -16.16
N LEU A 118 -7.11 1.24 -15.33
CA LEU A 118 -6.83 0.27 -14.28
C LEU A 118 -7.92 0.30 -13.20
N LEU A 119 -8.32 1.47 -12.74
CA LEU A 119 -9.34 1.62 -11.68
C LEU A 119 -10.70 1.06 -12.13
N ASP A 120 -11.09 1.29 -13.39
CA ASP A 120 -12.33 0.75 -13.97
C ASP A 120 -12.32 -0.79 -14.00
N GLU A 121 -11.17 -1.43 -14.30
CA GLU A 121 -11.07 -2.90 -14.26
C GLU A 121 -11.05 -3.43 -12.82
N LEU A 122 -10.34 -2.75 -11.90
CA LEU A 122 -10.33 -3.12 -10.49
C LEU A 122 -11.71 -2.96 -9.82
N GLY A 123 -12.50 -2.02 -10.31
CA GLY A 123 -13.89 -1.82 -9.88
C GLY A 123 -14.81 -3.01 -10.19
N LYS A 124 -14.45 -3.87 -11.14
CA LYS A 124 -15.23 -5.08 -11.50
C LYS A 124 -14.87 -6.31 -10.66
N LEU A 125 -13.81 -6.21 -9.85
CA LEU A 125 -13.32 -7.34 -9.06
C LEU A 125 -13.99 -7.39 -7.69
N ASP A 126 -14.15 -8.57 -7.14
CA ASP A 126 -14.56 -8.79 -5.75
C ASP A 126 -13.33 -8.92 -4.82
N LYS A 127 -12.42 -7.93 -4.90
CA LYS A 127 -11.20 -7.89 -4.08
C LYS A 127 -11.01 -6.52 -3.43
N PRO A 128 -10.55 -6.45 -2.17
CA PRO A 128 -10.22 -5.18 -1.52
C PRO A 128 -9.11 -4.43 -2.26
N ILE A 129 -9.31 -3.13 -2.45
CA ILE A 129 -8.39 -2.23 -3.13
C ILE A 129 -7.82 -1.22 -2.14
N LEU A 130 -6.50 -1.20 -1.99
CA LEU A 130 -5.76 -0.17 -1.27
C LEU A 130 -5.25 0.89 -2.24
N LEU A 131 -5.97 2.00 -2.36
CA LEU A 131 -5.67 3.07 -3.30
C LEU A 131 -4.73 4.10 -2.67
N LYS A 132 -3.46 4.10 -3.08
CA LYS A 132 -2.46 5.08 -2.62
C LYS A 132 -2.61 6.40 -3.33
N ARG A 133 -2.87 7.46 -2.56
CA ARG A 133 -2.95 8.83 -3.07
C ARG A 133 -1.63 9.28 -3.71
N GLY A 134 -1.73 10.01 -4.81
CA GLY A 134 -0.59 10.71 -5.40
C GLY A 134 -0.06 11.81 -4.48
N THR A 135 1.26 12.01 -4.44
CA THR A 135 1.88 13.07 -3.63
C THR A 135 1.48 14.49 -4.07
N TRP A 136 0.88 14.63 -5.24
CA TRP A 136 0.33 15.86 -5.82
C TRP A 136 -1.20 15.88 -5.82
N GLY A 137 -1.86 14.74 -5.50
CA GLY A 137 -3.30 14.61 -5.62
C GLY A 137 -4.08 15.47 -4.63
N THR A 138 -5.12 16.12 -5.09
CA THR A 138 -6.08 16.83 -4.25
C THR A 138 -7.05 15.87 -3.55
N LEU A 139 -7.86 16.41 -2.64
CA LEU A 139 -8.93 15.66 -1.98
C LEU A 139 -9.97 15.18 -3.00
N ASP A 140 -10.37 16.03 -3.93
CA ASP A 140 -11.35 15.70 -4.97
C ASP A 140 -10.84 14.61 -5.91
N GLU A 141 -9.54 14.65 -6.26
CA GLU A 141 -8.95 13.65 -7.16
C GLU A 141 -8.89 12.26 -6.53
N ILE A 142 -8.58 12.15 -5.23
CA ILE A 142 -8.58 10.82 -4.57
C ILE A 142 -10.00 10.30 -4.36
N LEU A 143 -10.95 11.16 -4.02
CA LEU A 143 -12.36 10.77 -3.89
C LEU A 143 -12.94 10.36 -5.25
N GLY A 144 -12.65 11.10 -6.32
CA GLY A 144 -13.06 10.73 -7.67
C GLY A 144 -12.43 9.42 -8.15
N ALA A 145 -11.18 9.14 -7.77
CA ALA A 145 -10.55 7.85 -8.06
C ALA A 145 -11.21 6.69 -7.31
N CYS A 146 -11.61 6.90 -6.04
CA CYS A 146 -12.41 5.92 -5.29
C CYS A 146 -13.78 5.71 -5.94
N GLU A 147 -14.45 6.79 -6.36
CA GLU A 147 -15.77 6.72 -7.01
C GLU A 147 -15.74 5.85 -8.26
N ARG A 148 -14.68 5.90 -9.07
CA ARG A 148 -14.54 5.03 -10.25
C ARG A 148 -14.57 3.54 -9.89
N ILE A 149 -13.88 3.16 -8.83
CA ILE A 149 -13.88 1.77 -8.34
C ILE A 149 -15.28 1.39 -7.84
N LEU A 150 -15.91 2.28 -7.06
CA LEU A 150 -17.25 2.07 -6.50
C LEU A 150 -18.32 1.92 -7.59
N VAL A 151 -18.27 2.74 -8.64
CA VAL A 151 -19.19 2.67 -9.79
C VAL A 151 -19.04 1.35 -10.54
N GLY A 152 -17.84 0.75 -10.57
CA GLY A 152 -17.60 -0.59 -11.10
C GLY A 152 -18.28 -1.71 -10.31
N GLY A 153 -18.75 -1.44 -9.08
CA GLY A 153 -19.43 -2.39 -8.21
C GLY A 153 -18.56 -2.88 -7.04
N ASN A 154 -17.28 -2.49 -6.97
CA ASN A 154 -16.40 -2.89 -5.88
C ASN A 154 -16.46 -1.87 -4.73
N GLU A 155 -17.12 -2.24 -3.64
CA GLU A 155 -17.25 -1.40 -2.43
C GLU A 155 -16.09 -1.57 -1.44
N LYS A 156 -15.15 -2.49 -1.70
CA LYS A 156 -14.02 -2.83 -0.81
C LYS A 156 -12.81 -1.95 -1.09
N VAL A 157 -12.95 -0.63 -0.91
CA VAL A 157 -11.88 0.35 -1.15
C VAL A 157 -11.40 0.94 0.17
N ALA A 158 -10.10 1.12 0.32
CA ALA A 158 -9.46 1.92 1.36
C ALA A 158 -8.52 2.94 0.73
N ILE A 159 -8.49 4.16 1.29
CA ILE A 159 -7.55 5.22 0.88
C ILE A 159 -6.25 5.05 1.67
N CYS A 160 -5.11 5.11 0.98
CA CYS A 160 -3.81 5.16 1.63
C CYS A 160 -3.14 6.51 1.42
N LEU A 161 -2.99 7.26 2.49
CA LEU A 161 -2.23 8.51 2.53
C LEU A 161 -0.75 8.23 2.74
N ARG A 162 0.14 9.05 2.17
CA ARG A 162 1.58 8.81 2.22
C ARG A 162 2.45 10.07 2.13
N GLY A 163 1.90 11.21 2.49
CA GLY A 163 2.55 12.52 2.37
C GLY A 163 2.41 13.16 1.00
N VAL A 164 2.65 14.47 0.98
CA VAL A 164 2.51 15.35 -0.19
C VAL A 164 3.77 16.13 -0.46
N VAL A 165 3.90 16.62 -1.70
CA VAL A 165 4.95 17.58 -2.09
C VAL A 165 4.81 18.85 -1.24
N GLY A 166 5.92 19.44 -0.84
CA GLY A 166 5.92 20.73 -0.13
C GLY A 166 6.86 20.82 1.07
N MET A 167 7.45 19.70 1.49
CA MET A 167 8.45 19.75 2.55
C MET A 167 9.81 20.20 2.00
N PRO A 168 10.48 21.18 2.63
CA PRO A 168 11.85 21.51 2.28
C PRO A 168 12.73 20.26 2.34
N SER A 169 13.59 20.09 1.34
CA SER A 169 14.54 18.99 1.33
C SER A 169 15.63 19.23 2.38
N TYR A 170 15.62 18.44 3.46
CA TYR A 170 16.69 18.40 4.44
C TYR A 170 17.80 17.42 4.06
N ARG A 171 18.09 17.31 2.77
CA ARG A 171 19.05 16.32 2.22
C ARG A 171 20.45 16.38 2.83
N HIS A 172 20.86 17.53 3.38
CA HIS A 172 22.14 17.66 4.07
C HIS A 172 22.15 17.04 5.48
N ILE A 173 21.00 17.06 6.16
CA ILE A 173 20.86 16.58 7.53
C ILE A 173 20.17 15.20 7.53
N PHE A 174 19.09 15.07 6.74
CA PHE A 174 18.30 13.84 6.62
C PHE A 174 18.18 13.45 5.15
N PRO A 175 19.17 12.76 4.57
CA PRO A 175 19.21 12.48 3.12
C PRO A 175 18.01 11.71 2.60
N SER A 176 17.32 10.97 3.46
CA SER A 176 16.19 10.11 3.11
C SER A 176 14.81 10.76 3.27
N THR A 177 14.69 11.98 3.83
CA THR A 177 13.38 12.64 3.96
C THR A 177 12.78 12.94 2.59
N ARG A 178 11.47 12.69 2.44
CA ARG A 178 10.80 12.74 1.14
C ARG A 178 9.68 13.76 1.08
N TRP A 179 8.63 13.59 1.90
CA TRP A 179 7.37 14.28 1.74
C TRP A 179 6.91 14.91 3.05
N ALA A 180 6.03 15.90 2.97
CA ALA A 180 5.33 16.43 4.13
C ALA A 180 4.23 15.44 4.55
N PRO A 181 4.18 15.02 5.83
CA PRO A 181 3.07 14.22 6.33
C PRO A 181 1.75 14.98 6.20
N ASP A 182 0.78 14.37 5.52
CA ASP A 182 -0.53 14.94 5.19
C ASP A 182 -1.61 14.55 6.21
N LEU A 183 -1.29 14.63 7.49
CA LEU A 183 -2.13 14.17 8.59
C LEU A 183 -3.49 14.90 8.67
N MET A 184 -3.53 16.16 8.27
CA MET A 184 -4.79 16.94 8.22
C MET A 184 -5.81 16.35 7.24
N MET A 185 -5.37 15.58 6.26
CA MET A 185 -6.28 14.92 5.32
C MET A 185 -7.12 13.82 5.98
N ILE A 186 -6.64 13.25 7.10
CA ILE A 186 -7.33 12.17 7.80
C ILE A 186 -8.69 12.64 8.33
N PRO A 187 -8.78 13.65 9.21
CA PRO A 187 -10.06 14.16 9.67
C PRO A 187 -10.91 14.72 8.53
N ALA A 188 -10.30 15.38 7.52
CA ALA A 188 -11.04 15.90 6.38
C ALA A 188 -11.76 14.78 5.59
N LEU A 189 -11.08 13.67 5.32
CA LEU A 189 -11.68 12.51 4.65
C LEU A 189 -12.77 11.86 5.52
N LYS A 190 -12.54 11.76 6.83
CA LYS A 190 -13.52 11.19 7.76
C LYS A 190 -14.83 11.99 7.85
N GLU A 191 -14.79 13.31 7.60
CA GLU A 191 -15.98 14.14 7.50
C GLU A 191 -16.75 13.95 6.18
N LEU A 192 -16.04 13.54 5.11
CA LEU A 192 -16.60 13.47 3.76
C LEU A 192 -17.09 12.07 3.36
N CYS A 193 -16.49 11.02 3.91
CA CYS A 193 -16.82 9.64 3.54
C CYS A 193 -16.50 8.65 4.64
N ASP A 194 -17.12 7.45 4.53
CA ASP A 194 -16.88 6.32 5.43
C ASP A 194 -15.81 5.34 4.87
N ILE A 195 -15.05 5.75 3.87
CA ILE A 195 -13.99 4.92 3.29
C ILE A 195 -12.86 4.80 4.32
N PRO A 196 -12.39 3.57 4.63
CA PRO A 196 -11.28 3.38 5.55
C PRO A 196 -10.01 4.07 5.09
N ILE A 197 -9.24 4.62 6.04
CA ILE A 197 -8.02 5.37 5.79
C ILE A 197 -6.84 4.63 6.39
N ILE A 198 -5.91 4.24 5.55
CA ILE A 198 -4.60 3.69 5.91
C ILE A 198 -3.55 4.78 5.76
N TYR A 199 -2.58 4.84 6.64
CA TYR A 199 -1.46 5.77 6.52
C TYR A 199 -0.15 5.02 6.28
N ASP A 200 0.67 5.55 5.37
CA ASP A 200 2.00 5.03 5.04
C ASP A 200 3.08 5.98 5.58
N PRO A 201 3.53 5.82 6.83
CA PRO A 201 4.54 6.67 7.44
C PRO A 201 5.92 6.43 6.84
N SER A 202 6.20 5.25 6.33
CA SER A 202 7.51 4.89 5.75
C SER A 202 7.80 5.69 4.49
N HIS A 203 6.82 5.75 3.57
CA HIS A 203 6.97 6.53 2.35
C HIS A 203 6.73 8.02 2.55
N ALA A 204 5.95 8.44 3.56
CA ALA A 204 5.80 9.84 3.91
C ALA A 204 7.13 10.41 4.41
N THR A 205 7.73 9.79 5.40
CA THR A 205 8.94 10.32 6.03
C THR A 205 10.21 10.03 5.23
N GLY A 206 10.33 8.83 4.66
CA GLY A 206 11.54 8.33 3.99
C GLY A 206 12.73 8.16 4.94
N TYR A 207 12.56 8.36 6.25
CA TYR A 207 13.59 8.23 7.27
C TYR A 207 13.07 7.39 8.45
N ARG A 208 13.70 6.23 8.68
CA ARG A 208 13.21 5.20 9.60
C ARG A 208 12.92 5.71 11.01
N ASN A 209 13.76 6.64 11.51
CA ASN A 209 13.61 7.14 12.89
C ASN A 209 12.37 8.02 13.07
N PHE A 210 11.78 8.53 11.99
CA PHE A 210 10.55 9.32 12.05
C PHE A 210 9.28 8.48 11.96
N VAL A 211 9.40 7.24 11.45
CA VAL A 211 8.25 6.33 11.27
C VAL A 211 7.44 6.14 12.56
N PRO A 212 8.05 5.86 13.73
CA PRO A 212 7.26 5.66 14.96
C PRO A 212 6.49 6.91 15.39
N ALA A 213 7.09 8.09 15.26
CA ALA A 213 6.44 9.35 15.64
C ALA A 213 5.25 9.68 14.72
N ILE A 214 5.45 9.55 13.42
CA ILE A 214 4.39 9.81 12.43
C ILE A 214 3.30 8.74 12.47
N SER A 215 3.64 7.47 12.74
CA SER A 215 2.64 6.42 12.99
C SER A 215 1.71 6.77 14.16
N LYS A 216 2.26 7.17 15.29
CA LYS A 216 1.48 7.59 16.46
C LYS A 216 0.60 8.81 16.17
N ALA A 217 1.14 9.78 15.43
CA ALA A 217 0.39 10.97 15.03
C ALA A 217 -0.77 10.63 14.08
N ALA A 218 -0.56 9.71 13.12
CA ALA A 218 -1.61 9.24 12.24
C ALA A 218 -2.72 8.50 13.00
N ILE A 219 -2.37 7.63 13.95
CA ILE A 219 -3.35 6.96 14.82
C ILE A 219 -4.14 7.99 15.62
N ALA A 220 -3.47 8.98 16.22
CA ALA A 220 -4.14 10.05 16.98
C ALA A 220 -5.04 10.91 16.08
N ALA A 221 -4.74 11.04 14.79
CA ALA A 221 -5.58 11.73 13.82
C ALA A 221 -6.78 10.89 13.34
N GLY A 222 -6.85 9.59 13.68
CA GLY A 222 -8.02 8.73 13.46
C GLY A 222 -7.93 7.82 12.24
N VAL A 223 -6.74 7.39 11.82
CA VAL A 223 -6.61 6.36 10.76
C VAL A 223 -7.12 5.00 11.23
N ASP A 224 -7.61 4.20 10.30
CA ASP A 224 -8.06 2.84 10.53
C ASP A 224 -6.91 1.83 10.52
N GLY A 225 -5.75 2.22 9.95
CA GLY A 225 -4.58 1.35 9.92
C GLY A 225 -3.32 2.02 9.39
N LEU A 226 -2.26 1.24 9.40
CA LEU A 226 -0.93 1.65 8.95
C LEU A 226 -0.38 0.64 7.93
N ILE A 227 0.38 1.14 6.95
CA ILE A 227 1.21 0.29 6.10
C ILE A 227 2.68 0.69 6.28
N ILE A 228 3.47 -0.22 6.84
CA ILE A 228 4.86 0.05 7.25
C ILE A 228 5.82 -0.81 6.43
N GLU A 229 6.82 -0.15 5.86
CA GLU A 229 7.89 -0.85 5.17
C GLU A 229 9.01 -1.23 6.13
N PHE A 230 9.38 -2.50 6.11
CA PHE A 230 10.55 -3.00 6.80
C PHE A 230 11.67 -3.28 5.79
N LEU A 231 12.87 -2.82 6.13
CA LEU A 231 14.11 -3.15 5.41
C LEU A 231 14.97 -4.00 6.33
N LEU A 232 15.55 -5.08 5.81
CA LEU A 232 16.68 -5.74 6.46
C LEU A 232 17.84 -4.75 6.50
N SER A 233 18.36 -4.50 7.67
CA SER A 233 19.58 -3.70 7.90
C SER A 233 20.81 -4.55 7.63
#